data_da4d60d2a7fc48d4daa6817ca4d48b91
#
_entry.id   da4d60d2a7fc48d4daa6817ca4d48b91
#
_cell.length_a   1.000
_cell.length_b   1.000
_cell.length_c   1.000
_cell.angle_alpha   90.00
_cell.angle_beta   90.00
_cell.angle_gamma   90.00
#
_symmetry.space_group_name_H-M   'P 1'
#
loop_
_entity.id
_entity.type
_entity.pdbx_description
1 polymer ?
#
loop_
_entity_poly.entity_id
_entity_poly.type
_entity_poly.pdbx_seq_one_letter_code
_entity_poly.pdbx_strand_id
1 'polypeptide(L)'
;MNLSWLTPVLETDGPFLSIYIDSTRTDPSSASGLSTRWGHFRSKLAEDGAPDEILEEIETTLLEPSPVGGRHGRAILATGSAILVDRVLPAPPREDSAHWATEPVLVPLLQVIPQAVRQLLVEVDRSGADLHLRAPENPKIAKNDNGLGEDASVDGGHDELHKASVGGGSQHGWRSSNQEARVEDSWERNAEAVAAKLDAIVRERQLDMLLLTGDVRAQSLLKDELGKEALAILKEVPGGTRGQSLDRASFREELARVTDEFIMERQQQLANTFTENQSRGGESLAGAAEVAEALQRGQVSELILTIGDEPDNAEELARQALATDAEISTLGAEYVSLPEGVGALLRWRDDATPSNSLSSMSGDPGRETAADPDSDQSPREREEESIRR
;
A
#
# COMPACT_ATOMS: atom_id res chain seq x y z
N MET A 1 3.45 -4.50 -0.46
CA MET A 1 4.42 -3.74 -1.29
C MET A 1 5.61 -4.63 -1.56
N ASN A 2 6.10 -4.71 -2.80
CA ASN A 2 7.34 -5.43 -3.07
C ASN A 2 8.53 -4.64 -2.51
N LEU A 3 9.29 -5.22 -1.58
CA LEU A 3 10.44 -4.64 -0.91
C LEU A 3 11.78 -5.19 -1.42
N SER A 4 11.79 -5.92 -2.55
CA SER A 4 13.02 -6.50 -3.15
C SER A 4 14.14 -5.48 -3.43
N TRP A 5 13.79 -4.20 -3.55
CA TRP A 5 14.75 -3.11 -3.69
C TRP A 5 15.61 -2.86 -2.42
N LEU A 6 15.24 -3.46 -1.28
CA LEU A 6 16.05 -3.46 -0.06
C LEU A 6 17.17 -4.53 -0.08
N THR A 7 17.17 -5.45 -1.04
CA THR A 7 18.19 -6.50 -1.16
C THR A 7 19.63 -5.96 -1.02
N PRO A 8 20.03 -4.84 -1.67
CA PRO A 8 21.37 -4.30 -1.50
C PRO A 8 21.71 -3.92 -0.04
N VAL A 9 20.71 -3.51 0.74
CA VAL A 9 20.88 -3.17 2.15
C VAL A 9 21.04 -4.42 3.00
N LEU A 10 20.26 -5.47 2.70
CA LEU A 10 20.27 -6.74 3.44
C LEU A 10 21.53 -7.57 3.18
N GLU A 11 22.14 -7.42 2.00
CA GLU A 11 23.37 -8.12 1.58
C GLU A 11 24.67 -7.38 1.94
N THR A 12 24.56 -6.17 2.51
CA THR A 12 25.71 -5.33 2.84
C THR A 12 25.96 -5.33 4.35
N ASP A 13 27.23 -5.36 4.74
CA ASP A 13 27.60 -5.20 6.16
C ASP A 13 27.59 -3.72 6.55
N GLY A 14 27.10 -3.43 7.77
CA GLY A 14 27.04 -2.10 8.34
C GLY A 14 28.40 -1.50 8.77
N PRO A 15 28.40 -0.34 9.39
CA PRO A 15 27.24 0.40 9.87
C PRO A 15 26.48 1.17 8.77
N PHE A 16 25.19 1.45 9.07
CA PHE A 16 24.26 2.05 8.13
C PHE A 16 23.79 3.44 8.55
N LEU A 17 23.65 4.31 7.57
CA LEU A 17 22.85 5.52 7.63
C LEU A 17 21.42 5.18 7.17
N SER A 18 20.43 5.47 7.99
CA SER A 18 19.01 5.29 7.68
C SER A 18 18.30 6.62 7.88
N ILE A 19 17.87 7.25 6.78
CA ILE A 19 17.31 8.60 6.78
C ILE A 19 15.92 8.57 6.17
N TYR A 20 14.95 9.11 6.90
CA TYR A 20 13.54 9.25 6.51
C TYR A 20 13.10 10.67 6.77
N ILE A 21 12.70 11.37 5.70
CA ILE A 21 12.41 12.80 5.81
C ILE A 21 11.22 13.18 4.92
N ASP A 22 10.38 14.10 5.42
CA ASP A 22 9.36 14.73 4.59
C ASP A 22 10.03 15.63 3.54
N SER A 23 9.95 15.21 2.28
CA SER A 23 10.53 15.92 1.12
C SER A 23 9.48 16.69 0.31
N THR A 24 8.27 16.86 0.85
CA THR A 24 7.19 17.63 0.25
C THR A 24 7.65 19.06 -0.08
N ARG A 25 7.46 19.47 -1.33
CA ARG A 25 7.80 20.81 -1.82
C ARG A 25 6.56 21.48 -2.39
N THR A 26 5.74 22.09 -1.55
CA THR A 26 4.52 22.79 -1.96
C THR A 26 4.74 24.27 -2.23
N ASP A 27 5.80 24.85 -1.67
CA ASP A 27 6.14 26.27 -1.79
C ASP A 27 7.67 26.50 -1.66
N PRO A 28 8.19 27.70 -2.01
CA PRO A 28 9.62 28.00 -1.89
C PRO A 28 10.19 27.91 -0.46
N SER A 29 9.36 28.02 0.58
CA SER A 29 9.79 27.90 1.97
C SER A 29 10.03 26.46 2.40
N SER A 30 9.40 25.50 1.73
CA SER A 30 9.58 24.08 1.99
C SER A 30 11.02 23.61 1.76
N ALA A 31 11.69 24.18 0.76
CA ALA A 31 13.09 23.85 0.47
C ALA A 31 14.03 24.31 1.58
N SER A 32 13.82 25.50 2.14
CA SER A 32 14.61 26.01 3.27
C SER A 32 14.33 25.21 4.56
N GLY A 33 13.08 24.76 4.75
CA GLY A 33 12.69 23.88 5.84
C GLY A 33 13.41 22.53 5.80
N LEU A 34 13.49 21.92 4.62
CA LEU A 34 14.22 20.66 4.42
C LEU A 34 15.70 20.79 4.73
N SER A 35 16.35 21.86 4.22
CA SER A 35 17.77 22.13 4.50
C SER A 35 18.04 22.34 5.99
N THR A 36 17.15 23.02 6.70
CA THR A 36 17.29 23.25 8.14
C THR A 36 17.17 21.93 8.91
N ARG A 37 16.16 21.09 8.60
CA ARG A 37 16.00 19.79 9.25
C ARG A 37 17.18 18.87 8.98
N TRP A 38 17.65 18.82 7.73
CA TRP A 38 18.84 18.08 7.38
C TRP A 38 20.08 18.56 8.17
N GLY A 39 20.30 19.85 8.30
CA GLY A 39 21.41 20.41 9.08
C GLY A 39 21.45 19.91 10.53
N HIS A 40 20.29 19.74 11.17
CA HIS A 40 20.21 19.13 12.49
C HIS A 40 20.60 17.65 12.50
N PHE A 41 20.08 16.87 11.54
CA PHE A 41 20.41 15.45 11.43
C PHE A 41 21.90 15.24 11.10
N ARG A 42 22.43 16.03 10.16
CA ARG A 42 23.85 15.95 9.78
C ARG A 42 24.78 16.16 10.98
N SER A 43 24.49 17.18 11.80
CA SER A 43 25.29 17.45 13.00
C SER A 43 25.29 16.25 13.96
N LYS A 44 24.10 15.70 14.23
CA LYS A 44 23.95 14.53 15.10
C LYS A 44 24.66 13.30 14.53
N LEU A 45 24.46 13.00 13.25
CA LEU A 45 25.11 11.85 12.58
C LEU A 45 26.64 11.96 12.60
N ALA A 46 27.20 13.16 12.42
CA ALA A 46 28.63 13.39 12.53
C ALA A 46 29.14 13.19 13.97
N GLU A 47 28.38 13.62 14.98
CA GLU A 47 28.69 13.33 16.40
C GLU A 47 28.63 11.83 16.71
N ASP A 48 27.70 11.09 16.11
CA ASP A 48 27.57 9.65 16.21
C ASP A 48 28.63 8.86 15.43
N GLY A 49 29.49 9.55 14.65
CA GLY A 49 30.65 9.00 13.96
C GLY A 49 30.41 8.63 12.51
N ALA A 50 29.35 9.12 11.88
CA ALA A 50 29.14 8.96 10.44
C ALA A 50 30.19 9.75 9.65
N PRO A 51 30.78 9.19 8.55
CA PRO A 51 31.80 9.88 7.77
C PRO A 51 31.26 11.13 7.06
N ASP A 52 32.00 12.23 7.09
CA ASP A 52 31.60 13.49 6.47
C ASP A 52 31.38 13.38 4.95
N GLU A 53 32.18 12.54 4.26
CA GLU A 53 32.11 12.37 2.81
C GLU A 53 30.71 11.86 2.38
N ILE A 54 30.19 10.84 3.07
CA ILE A 54 28.84 10.31 2.75
C ILE A 54 27.74 11.28 3.16
N LEU A 55 27.92 12.04 4.24
CA LEU A 55 26.96 13.06 4.66
C LEU A 55 26.86 14.21 3.63
N GLU A 56 27.96 14.60 2.98
CA GLU A 56 27.97 15.57 1.88
C GLU A 56 27.27 15.05 0.62
N GLU A 57 27.51 13.77 0.27
CA GLU A 57 26.83 13.12 -0.85
C GLU A 57 25.32 13.05 -0.62
N ILE A 58 24.89 12.65 0.59
CA ILE A 58 23.48 12.59 0.99
C ILE A 58 22.85 13.98 0.97
N GLU A 59 23.54 15.01 1.46
CA GLU A 59 23.07 16.41 1.42
C GLU A 59 22.78 16.85 -0.01
N THR A 60 23.72 16.61 -0.91
CA THR A 60 23.58 16.94 -2.34
C THR A 60 22.37 16.23 -2.93
N THR A 61 22.26 14.91 -2.69
CA THR A 61 21.18 14.07 -3.18
C THR A 61 19.80 14.51 -2.62
N LEU A 62 19.73 14.80 -1.31
CA LEU A 62 18.50 15.16 -0.62
C LEU A 62 17.99 16.55 -1.04
N LEU A 63 18.89 17.51 -1.29
CA LEU A 63 18.54 18.87 -1.65
C LEU A 63 18.24 19.03 -3.15
N GLU A 64 18.56 18.05 -3.99
CA GLU A 64 18.15 18.07 -5.38
C GLU A 64 16.62 18.16 -5.50
N PRO A 65 16.11 18.95 -6.47
CA PRO A 65 14.70 19.04 -6.71
C PRO A 65 14.11 17.67 -7.07
N SER A 66 13.19 17.15 -6.24
CA SER A 66 12.41 15.97 -6.62
C SER A 66 11.47 16.31 -7.77
N PRO A 67 11.35 15.46 -8.81
CA PRO A 67 10.34 15.61 -9.85
C PRO A 67 8.92 15.25 -9.35
N VAL A 68 8.78 14.79 -8.12
CA VAL A 68 7.53 14.33 -7.52
C VAL A 68 6.76 15.51 -6.96
N GLY A 69 5.53 15.70 -7.42
CA GLY A 69 4.58 16.66 -6.87
C GLY A 69 3.78 16.08 -5.69
N GLY A 70 3.15 16.94 -4.90
CA GLY A 70 2.33 16.55 -3.77
C GLY A 70 3.11 16.14 -2.51
N ARG A 71 2.39 15.60 -1.54
CA ARG A 71 2.98 15.15 -0.28
C ARG A 71 3.72 13.83 -0.45
N HIS A 72 4.99 13.80 -0.14
CA HIS A 72 5.82 12.60 -0.23
C HIS A 72 7.00 12.67 0.74
N GLY A 73 7.50 11.51 1.12
CA GLY A 73 8.74 11.39 1.87
C GLY A 73 9.90 10.93 0.98
N ARG A 74 11.08 10.86 1.57
CA ARG A 74 12.27 10.26 0.98
C ARG A 74 12.95 9.36 1.98
N ALA A 75 13.35 8.18 1.53
CA ALA A 75 14.17 7.23 2.28
C ALA A 75 15.55 7.16 1.63
N ILE A 76 16.61 7.36 2.40
CA ILE A 76 17.98 7.14 1.99
C ILE A 76 18.61 6.14 2.96
N LEU A 77 19.08 5.00 2.41
CA LEU A 77 19.83 4.00 3.14
C LEU A 77 21.23 3.93 2.55
N ALA A 78 22.23 4.12 3.38
CA ALA A 78 23.62 4.19 2.95
C ALA A 78 24.55 3.47 3.93
N THR A 79 25.74 3.11 3.47
CA THR A 79 26.88 2.78 4.34
C THR A 79 27.74 4.02 4.57
N GLY A 80 28.85 3.88 5.29
CA GLY A 80 29.83 4.96 5.42
C GLY A 80 30.54 5.36 4.12
N SER A 81 30.28 4.67 2.99
CA SER A 81 31.00 4.88 1.74
C SER A 81 30.13 4.98 0.49
N ALA A 82 28.84 4.61 0.57
CA ALA A 82 27.95 4.65 -0.61
C ALA A 82 26.48 4.69 -0.22
N ILE A 83 25.68 5.39 -1.02
CA ILE A 83 24.21 5.32 -0.97
C ILE A 83 23.78 4.01 -1.64
N LEU A 84 23.12 3.13 -0.87
CA LEU A 84 22.58 1.86 -1.35
C LEU A 84 21.17 2.01 -1.92
N VAL A 85 20.36 2.85 -1.27
CA VAL A 85 18.97 3.12 -1.63
C VAL A 85 18.70 4.61 -1.52
N ASP A 86 18.08 5.16 -2.54
CA ASP A 86 17.48 6.49 -2.56
C ASP A 86 16.08 6.37 -3.18
N ARG A 87 15.05 6.54 -2.36
CA ARG A 87 13.66 6.36 -2.80
C ARG A 87 12.72 7.43 -2.30
N VAL A 88 11.81 7.81 -3.20
CA VAL A 88 10.62 8.57 -2.83
C VAL A 88 9.63 7.62 -2.15
N LEU A 89 9.09 8.07 -1.03
CA LEU A 89 8.05 7.36 -0.29
C LEU A 89 6.66 7.87 -0.72
N PRO A 90 5.63 7.01 -0.71
CA PRO A 90 4.27 7.37 -1.14
C PRO A 90 3.59 8.41 -0.23
N ALA A 91 4.10 8.56 0.99
CA ALA A 91 3.67 9.56 1.98
C ALA A 91 4.89 10.04 2.78
N PRO A 92 4.83 11.21 3.43
CA PRO A 92 5.83 11.59 4.42
C PRO A 92 5.91 10.55 5.54
N PRO A 93 7.11 10.31 6.12
CA PRO A 93 7.22 9.53 7.35
C PRO A 93 6.40 10.20 8.47
N ARG A 94 6.02 9.44 9.50
CA ARG A 94 5.31 10.02 10.65
C ARG A 94 6.13 11.08 11.36
N GLU A 95 7.42 10.81 11.47
CA GLU A 95 8.43 11.72 12.01
C GLU A 95 9.69 11.63 11.16
N ASP A 96 10.30 12.78 10.92
CA ASP A 96 11.61 12.82 10.27
C ASP A 96 12.63 12.16 11.19
N SER A 97 13.45 11.25 10.66
CA SER A 97 14.46 10.55 11.45
C SER A 97 15.73 10.29 10.65
N ALA A 98 16.85 10.23 11.36
CA ALA A 98 18.14 9.87 10.81
C ALA A 98 18.96 9.13 11.85
N HIS A 99 19.51 7.99 11.46
CA HIS A 99 20.23 7.07 12.34
C HIS A 99 21.56 6.65 11.73
N TRP A 100 22.59 6.55 12.59
CA TRP A 100 23.84 5.86 12.28
C TRP A 100 23.94 4.66 13.23
N ALA A 101 23.79 3.44 12.71
CA ALA A 101 23.65 2.23 13.51
C ALA A 101 24.31 1.03 12.80
N THR A 102 24.64 -0.01 13.57
CA THR A 102 25.20 -1.27 13.03
C THR A 102 24.25 -1.98 12.08
N GLU A 103 22.95 -1.80 12.27
CA GLU A 103 21.89 -2.38 11.47
C GLU A 103 21.02 -1.29 10.83
N PRO A 104 20.41 -1.52 9.65
CA PRO A 104 19.53 -0.56 9.05
C PRO A 104 18.23 -0.42 9.87
N VAL A 105 17.77 0.80 10.05
CA VAL A 105 16.47 1.10 10.67
C VAL A 105 15.41 1.12 9.56
N LEU A 106 14.44 0.22 9.60
CA LEU A 106 13.43 0.01 8.55
C LEU A 106 12.01 0.40 8.97
N VAL A 107 11.70 0.43 10.27
CA VAL A 107 10.35 0.71 10.78
C VAL A 107 9.72 1.99 10.19
N PRO A 108 10.41 3.14 10.06
CA PRO A 108 9.81 4.32 9.46
C PRO A 108 9.36 4.13 8.00
N LEU A 109 10.08 3.27 7.24
CA LEU A 109 9.67 2.86 5.90
C LEU A 109 8.41 1.99 5.94
N LEU A 110 8.38 1.02 6.88
CA LEU A 110 7.28 0.07 6.98
C LEU A 110 5.95 0.78 7.31
N GLN A 111 6.00 1.84 8.11
CA GLN A 111 4.82 2.63 8.50
C GLN A 111 4.11 3.32 7.33
N VAL A 112 4.78 3.52 6.18
CA VAL A 112 4.17 4.13 4.98
C VAL A 112 3.72 3.10 3.93
N ILE A 113 3.89 1.80 4.19
CA ILE A 113 3.45 0.72 3.29
C ILE A 113 1.96 0.81 2.91
N PRO A 114 1.02 1.10 3.83
CA PRO A 114 -0.39 1.20 3.47
C PRO A 114 -0.68 2.20 2.35
N GLN A 115 0.10 3.29 2.28
CA GLN A 115 -0.03 4.33 1.25
C GLN A 115 0.61 3.95 -0.09
N ALA A 116 1.33 2.82 -0.14
CA ALA A 116 1.96 2.33 -1.36
C ALA A 116 0.93 1.65 -2.28
N VAL A 117 0.11 2.46 -2.95
CA VAL A 117 -0.93 2.02 -3.89
C VAL A 117 -0.48 2.33 -5.31
N ARG A 118 -0.39 1.29 -6.14
CA ARG A 118 -0.13 1.44 -7.57
C ARG A 118 -1.46 1.61 -8.30
N GLN A 119 -1.70 2.79 -8.82
CA GLN A 119 -2.99 3.15 -9.39
C GLN A 119 -2.85 3.76 -10.78
N LEU A 120 -3.82 3.48 -11.65
CA LEU A 120 -3.94 4.07 -12.97
C LEU A 120 -5.24 4.87 -13.03
N LEU A 121 -5.14 6.20 -13.18
CA LEU A 121 -6.29 7.04 -13.49
C LEU A 121 -6.53 7.03 -15.01
N VAL A 122 -7.77 6.79 -15.39
CA VAL A 122 -8.26 6.75 -16.77
C VAL A 122 -9.32 7.81 -16.93
N GLU A 123 -8.98 8.85 -17.68
CA GLU A 123 -9.93 9.89 -18.08
C GLU A 123 -10.46 9.56 -19.47
N VAL A 124 -11.70 9.05 -19.57
CA VAL A 124 -12.28 8.56 -20.82
C VAL A 124 -13.27 9.53 -21.40
N ASP A 125 -13.24 9.65 -22.74
CA ASP A 125 -14.29 10.25 -23.55
C ASP A 125 -14.62 9.34 -24.74
N ARG A 126 -15.44 9.83 -25.67
CA ARG A 126 -15.89 9.06 -26.83
C ARG A 126 -14.81 8.84 -27.89
N SER A 127 -13.69 9.58 -27.80
CA SER A 127 -12.58 9.49 -28.75
C SER A 127 -11.44 8.61 -28.27
N GLY A 128 -11.33 8.40 -26.93
CA GLY A 128 -10.25 7.63 -26.33
C GLY A 128 -10.10 7.87 -24.84
N ALA A 129 -8.90 7.70 -24.33
CA ALA A 129 -8.60 7.90 -22.91
C ALA A 129 -7.22 8.51 -22.70
N ASP A 130 -7.10 9.33 -21.67
CA ASP A 130 -5.83 9.75 -21.11
C ASP A 130 -5.56 8.93 -19.85
N LEU A 131 -4.33 8.44 -19.72
CA LEU A 131 -3.89 7.50 -18.71
C LEU A 131 -2.80 8.13 -17.84
N HIS A 132 -2.96 8.06 -16.53
CA HIS A 132 -2.01 8.63 -15.57
C HIS A 132 -1.64 7.58 -14.54
N LEU A 133 -0.43 7.02 -14.65
CA LEU A 133 0.08 5.99 -13.76
C LEU A 133 0.75 6.62 -12.53
N ARG A 134 0.34 6.19 -11.35
CA ARG A 134 1.04 6.44 -10.09
C ARG A 134 1.63 5.14 -9.57
N ALA A 135 2.96 5.11 -9.46
CA ALA A 135 3.71 3.99 -8.90
C ALA A 135 4.51 4.48 -7.68
N PRO A 136 4.21 3.98 -6.47
CA PRO A 136 4.85 4.46 -5.23
C PRO A 136 6.36 4.28 -5.21
N GLU A 137 6.84 3.23 -5.88
CA GLU A 137 8.23 2.86 -5.91
C GLU A 137 9.02 3.48 -7.09
N ASN A 138 8.39 4.22 -7.97
CA ASN A 138 9.07 4.84 -9.11
C ASN A 138 9.48 6.28 -8.80
N PRO A 139 10.77 6.56 -8.52
CA PRO A 139 11.25 7.92 -8.25
C PRO A 139 11.23 8.82 -9.49
N LYS A 140 11.11 8.26 -10.69
CA LYS A 140 10.99 8.99 -11.95
C LYS A 140 9.53 9.29 -12.30
N ILE A 141 8.76 9.73 -11.32
CA ILE A 141 7.40 10.18 -11.56
C ILE A 141 7.44 11.41 -12.46
N ALA A 142 6.58 11.43 -13.49
CA ALA A 142 6.54 12.50 -14.48
C ALA A 142 6.47 13.90 -13.83
N LYS A 143 7.06 14.88 -14.50
CA LYS A 143 7.14 16.28 -14.06
C LYS A 143 5.81 17.03 -14.05
N ASN A 144 4.71 16.33 -13.84
CA ASN A 144 3.43 16.99 -13.66
C ASN A 144 3.19 17.19 -12.16
N ASP A 145 2.61 18.32 -11.82
CA ASP A 145 2.30 18.72 -10.44
C ASP A 145 1.33 17.78 -9.71
N ASN A 146 0.91 16.69 -10.37
CA ASN A 146 -0.15 15.80 -9.92
C ASN A 146 0.37 14.57 -9.16
N GLY A 147 1.69 14.34 -9.14
CA GLY A 147 2.28 13.17 -8.49
C GLY A 147 1.91 11.83 -9.15
N LEU A 148 1.32 11.89 -10.34
CA LEU A 148 1.02 10.72 -11.15
C LEU A 148 2.20 10.43 -12.09
N GLY A 149 2.57 9.17 -12.20
CA GLY A 149 3.82 8.73 -12.79
C GLY A 149 3.96 8.98 -14.29
N GLU A 150 3.61 8.03 -15.11
CA GLU A 150 3.68 8.11 -16.56
C GLU A 150 2.34 8.55 -17.14
N ASP A 151 2.35 9.55 -18.01
CA ASP A 151 1.18 9.97 -18.77
C ASP A 151 1.20 9.32 -20.15
N ALA A 152 0.08 8.79 -20.58
CA ALA A 152 -0.13 8.23 -21.91
C ALA A 152 -1.51 8.60 -22.43
N SER A 153 -1.67 8.65 -23.73
CA SER A 153 -2.96 8.82 -24.38
C SER A 153 -3.25 7.64 -25.29
N VAL A 154 -4.48 7.17 -25.28
CA VAL A 154 -4.96 6.12 -26.17
C VAL A 154 -6.09 6.70 -27.01
N ASP A 155 -5.82 6.96 -28.28
CA ASP A 155 -6.85 7.35 -29.23
C ASP A 155 -7.45 6.10 -29.88
N GLY A 156 -8.78 6.06 -29.98
CA GLY A 156 -9.48 4.91 -30.51
C GLY A 156 -9.27 4.66 -32.00
N GLY A 157 -8.58 5.55 -32.68
CA GLY A 157 -8.17 5.38 -34.08
C GLY A 157 -9.31 5.49 -35.12
N HIS A 158 -10.53 5.80 -34.71
CA HIS A 158 -11.66 6.05 -35.60
C HIS A 158 -12.03 7.51 -35.54
N ASP A 159 -12.04 8.16 -36.73
CA ASP A 159 -12.37 9.56 -36.91
C ASP A 159 -13.62 9.94 -36.11
N GLU A 160 -13.55 11.04 -35.36
CA GLU A 160 -14.75 11.75 -34.91
C GLU A 160 -15.60 12.09 -36.13
N LEU A 161 -16.74 11.42 -36.26
CA LEU A 161 -17.76 11.89 -37.18
C LEU A 161 -18.30 13.20 -36.63
N HIS A 162 -17.64 14.30 -36.97
CA HIS A 162 -18.17 15.62 -36.71
C HIS A 162 -19.62 15.68 -37.24
N LYS A 163 -20.54 16.03 -36.35
CA LYS A 163 -21.89 16.42 -36.78
C LYS A 163 -21.72 17.56 -37.78
N ALA A 164 -21.70 17.22 -39.06
CA ALA A 164 -21.78 18.21 -40.09
C ALA A 164 -23.10 18.96 -39.86
N SER A 165 -22.99 20.22 -39.48
CA SER A 165 -24.13 21.15 -39.44
C SER A 165 -24.68 21.28 -40.84
N VAL A 166 -25.62 20.41 -41.19
CA VAL A 166 -26.34 20.53 -42.48
C VAL A 166 -27.50 21.49 -42.27
N GLY A 167 -27.28 22.71 -42.69
CA GLY A 167 -28.38 23.65 -42.89
C GLY A 167 -29.34 23.14 -43.97
N GLY A 168 -30.60 23.05 -43.60
CA GLY A 168 -31.77 23.15 -44.45
C GLY A 168 -32.08 22.00 -45.42
N GLY A 169 -33.19 21.26 -45.19
CA GLY A 169 -33.83 20.41 -46.17
C GLY A 169 -34.53 19.18 -45.59
N SER A 170 -35.82 19.21 -45.52
CA SER A 170 -36.73 18.16 -45.04
C SER A 170 -36.70 16.89 -45.87
N GLN A 171 -36.16 15.79 -45.30
CA GLN A 171 -36.45 14.37 -45.61
C GLN A 171 -35.62 13.47 -44.69
N HIS A 172 -36.06 13.15 -43.47
CA HIS A 172 -35.07 12.77 -42.46
C HIS A 172 -35.42 11.67 -41.44
N GLY A 173 -36.26 10.71 -41.74
CA GLY A 173 -36.43 9.56 -40.81
C GLY A 173 -35.32 8.49 -40.91
N TRP A 174 -34.80 8.24 -42.08
CA TRP A 174 -33.87 7.11 -42.34
C TRP A 174 -32.37 7.43 -42.30
N ARG A 175 -31.99 8.70 -42.43
CA ARG A 175 -30.57 9.11 -42.42
C ARG A 175 -30.04 9.39 -41.02
N SER A 176 -30.89 9.83 -40.12
CA SER A 176 -30.49 10.07 -38.70
C SER A 176 -30.19 8.79 -37.96
N SER A 177 -30.99 7.74 -38.09
CA SER A 177 -30.76 6.45 -37.44
C SER A 177 -29.48 5.75 -37.92
N ASN A 178 -29.14 5.85 -39.22
CA ASN A 178 -27.91 5.33 -39.78
C ASN A 178 -26.66 6.14 -39.36
N GLN A 179 -26.79 7.44 -39.10
CA GLN A 179 -25.68 8.25 -38.60
C GLN A 179 -25.47 8.04 -37.09
N GLU A 180 -26.53 7.89 -36.32
CA GLU A 180 -26.47 7.58 -34.89
C GLU A 180 -25.85 6.19 -34.66
N ALA A 181 -26.25 5.16 -35.42
CA ALA A 181 -25.67 3.82 -35.35
C ALA A 181 -24.17 3.81 -35.70
N ARG A 182 -23.75 4.55 -36.73
CA ARG A 182 -22.33 4.68 -37.12
C ARG A 182 -21.49 5.39 -36.09
N VAL A 183 -22.04 6.36 -35.38
CA VAL A 183 -21.38 7.08 -34.31
C VAL A 183 -21.23 6.15 -33.08
N GLU A 184 -22.25 5.38 -32.77
CA GLU A 184 -22.23 4.41 -31.67
C GLU A 184 -21.23 3.28 -31.95
N ASP A 185 -21.22 2.70 -33.16
CA ASP A 185 -20.22 1.71 -33.60
C ASP A 185 -18.77 2.25 -33.49
N SER A 186 -18.55 3.55 -33.74
CA SER A 186 -17.23 4.18 -33.59
C SER A 186 -16.80 4.27 -32.11
N TRP A 187 -17.73 4.61 -31.21
CA TRP A 187 -17.44 4.70 -29.79
C TRP A 187 -17.17 3.33 -29.16
N GLU A 188 -17.90 2.30 -29.57
CA GLU A 188 -17.66 0.90 -29.14
C GLU A 188 -16.25 0.45 -29.53
N ARG A 189 -15.81 0.69 -30.78
CA ARG A 189 -14.45 0.35 -31.21
C ARG A 189 -13.37 1.13 -30.47
N ASN A 190 -13.63 2.39 -30.14
CA ASN A 190 -12.72 3.19 -29.33
C ASN A 190 -12.63 2.63 -27.91
N ALA A 191 -13.76 2.23 -27.31
CA ALA A 191 -13.80 1.59 -26.00
C ALA A 191 -13.05 0.24 -26.00
N GLU A 192 -13.23 -0.59 -27.04
CA GLU A 192 -12.51 -1.86 -27.21
C GLU A 192 -10.99 -1.64 -27.28
N ALA A 193 -10.52 -0.64 -28.04
CA ALA A 193 -9.10 -0.32 -28.13
C ALA A 193 -8.52 0.16 -26.80
N VAL A 194 -9.26 0.99 -26.06
CA VAL A 194 -8.87 1.44 -24.72
C VAL A 194 -8.86 0.26 -23.73
N ALA A 195 -9.90 -0.58 -23.73
CA ALA A 195 -9.99 -1.77 -22.86
C ALA A 195 -8.82 -2.72 -23.06
N ALA A 196 -8.50 -3.06 -24.32
CA ALA A 196 -7.36 -3.92 -24.64
C ALA A 196 -6.03 -3.38 -24.09
N LYS A 197 -5.83 -2.04 -24.17
CA LYS A 197 -4.64 -1.39 -23.62
C LYS A 197 -4.62 -1.44 -22.09
N LEU A 198 -5.76 -1.18 -21.43
CA LEU A 198 -5.89 -1.23 -19.98
C LEU A 198 -5.64 -2.64 -19.44
N ASP A 199 -6.22 -3.67 -20.06
CA ASP A 199 -6.01 -5.06 -19.68
C ASP A 199 -4.54 -5.48 -19.79
N ALA A 200 -3.81 -4.98 -20.79
CA ALA A 200 -2.38 -5.19 -20.89
C ALA A 200 -1.62 -4.51 -19.75
N ILE A 201 -1.92 -3.24 -19.46
CA ILE A 201 -1.27 -2.48 -18.38
C ILE A 201 -1.55 -3.12 -17.02
N VAL A 202 -2.79 -3.54 -16.74
CA VAL A 202 -3.16 -4.20 -15.47
C VAL A 202 -2.27 -5.42 -15.22
N ARG A 203 -2.09 -6.28 -16.25
CA ARG A 203 -1.25 -7.48 -16.15
C ARG A 203 0.25 -7.16 -16.06
N GLU A 204 0.73 -6.20 -16.85
CA GLU A 204 2.16 -5.86 -16.91
C GLU A 204 2.64 -5.10 -15.67
N ARG A 205 1.81 -4.22 -15.13
CA ARG A 205 2.19 -3.30 -14.06
C ARG A 205 1.72 -3.72 -12.68
N GLN A 206 0.91 -4.79 -12.57
CA GLN A 206 0.36 -5.28 -11.29
C GLN A 206 -0.32 -4.15 -10.52
N LEU A 207 -1.34 -3.55 -11.12
CA LEU A 207 -2.07 -2.44 -10.50
C LEU A 207 -2.88 -2.92 -9.30
N ASP A 208 -2.87 -2.13 -8.23
CA ASP A 208 -3.77 -2.31 -7.09
C ASP A 208 -5.17 -1.74 -7.39
N MET A 209 -5.24 -0.68 -8.21
CA MET A 209 -6.48 0.06 -8.45
C MET A 209 -6.50 0.71 -9.84
N LEU A 210 -7.63 0.57 -10.53
CA LEU A 210 -7.96 1.25 -11.77
C LEU A 210 -9.05 2.29 -11.48
N LEU A 211 -8.72 3.58 -11.64
CA LEU A 211 -9.60 4.71 -11.36
C LEU A 211 -10.20 5.21 -12.66
N LEU A 212 -11.52 5.16 -12.81
CA LEU A 212 -12.22 5.54 -14.04
C LEU A 212 -13.03 6.81 -13.85
N THR A 213 -12.85 7.77 -14.76
CA THR A 213 -13.60 9.02 -14.79
C THR A 213 -13.84 9.48 -16.23
N GLY A 214 -14.72 10.47 -16.42
CA GLY A 214 -14.97 11.09 -17.74
C GLY A 214 -16.42 11.03 -18.19
N ASP A 215 -16.66 10.93 -19.51
CA ASP A 215 -17.99 10.86 -20.11
C ASP A 215 -18.73 9.57 -19.68
N VAL A 216 -19.93 9.73 -19.13
CA VAL A 216 -20.73 8.61 -18.55
C VAL A 216 -20.99 7.49 -19.56
N ARG A 217 -21.27 7.85 -20.83
CA ARG A 217 -21.53 6.86 -21.89
C ARG A 217 -20.25 6.12 -22.26
N ALA A 218 -19.12 6.85 -22.38
CA ALA A 218 -17.82 6.25 -22.65
C ALA A 218 -17.38 5.31 -21.51
N GLN A 219 -17.62 5.69 -20.25
CA GLN A 219 -17.35 4.80 -19.09
C GLN A 219 -18.18 3.51 -19.16
N SER A 220 -19.47 3.59 -19.54
CA SER A 220 -20.32 2.40 -19.68
C SER A 220 -19.78 1.46 -20.75
N LEU A 221 -19.50 1.99 -21.95
CA LEU A 221 -18.96 1.20 -23.06
C LEU A 221 -17.62 0.57 -22.69
N LEU A 222 -16.74 1.32 -22.04
CA LEU A 222 -15.44 0.82 -21.61
C LEU A 222 -15.59 -0.34 -20.60
N LYS A 223 -16.50 -0.22 -19.62
CA LYS A 223 -16.74 -1.29 -18.64
C LYS A 223 -17.28 -2.56 -19.27
N ASP A 224 -18.08 -2.45 -20.32
CA ASP A 224 -18.60 -3.61 -21.06
C ASP A 224 -17.50 -4.38 -21.82
N GLU A 225 -16.39 -3.70 -22.19
CA GLU A 225 -15.26 -4.28 -22.92
C GLU A 225 -14.08 -4.71 -22.02
N LEU A 226 -14.02 -4.24 -20.77
CA LEU A 226 -12.91 -4.56 -19.86
C LEU A 226 -12.90 -6.04 -19.43
N GLY A 227 -11.69 -6.60 -19.35
CA GLY A 227 -11.47 -7.94 -18.80
C GLY A 227 -11.77 -8.04 -17.30
N LYS A 228 -11.97 -9.27 -16.82
CA LYS A 228 -12.34 -9.54 -15.41
C LYS A 228 -11.33 -9.00 -14.39
N GLU A 229 -10.04 -9.05 -14.72
CA GLU A 229 -8.96 -8.57 -13.84
C GLU A 229 -9.04 -7.05 -13.67
N ALA A 230 -9.21 -6.32 -14.76
CA ALA A 230 -9.36 -4.87 -14.73
C ALA A 230 -10.65 -4.44 -14.01
N LEU A 231 -11.78 -5.13 -14.26
CA LEU A 231 -13.04 -4.87 -13.57
C LEU A 231 -12.97 -5.14 -12.06
N ALA A 232 -12.18 -6.13 -11.63
CA ALA A 232 -12.04 -6.46 -10.21
C ALA A 232 -11.38 -5.35 -9.38
N ILE A 233 -10.50 -4.55 -10.01
CA ILE A 233 -9.77 -3.44 -9.35
C ILE A 233 -10.30 -2.06 -9.73
N LEU A 234 -11.43 -2.00 -10.47
CA LEU A 234 -11.99 -0.75 -10.96
C LEU A 234 -12.76 -0.01 -9.87
N LYS A 235 -12.46 1.27 -9.73
CA LYS A 235 -13.19 2.23 -8.90
C LYS A 235 -13.57 3.44 -9.77
N GLU A 236 -14.81 3.90 -9.65
CA GLU A 236 -15.27 5.09 -10.36
C GLU A 236 -14.96 6.36 -9.54
N VAL A 237 -14.44 7.39 -10.20
CA VAL A 237 -14.18 8.70 -9.60
C VAL A 237 -15.08 9.72 -10.29
N PRO A 238 -16.09 10.26 -9.62
CA PRO A 238 -17.04 11.19 -10.23
C PRO A 238 -16.41 12.55 -10.52
N GLY A 239 -16.99 13.25 -11.48
CA GLY A 239 -16.68 14.67 -11.74
C GLY A 239 -15.47 14.91 -12.64
N GLY A 240 -14.82 13.89 -13.20
CA GLY A 240 -13.72 14.05 -14.14
C GLY A 240 -14.16 14.41 -15.56
N THR A 241 -13.21 14.93 -16.32
CA THR A 241 -13.35 15.26 -17.76
C THR A 241 -11.99 15.11 -18.40
N ARG A 242 -11.88 14.35 -19.48
CA ARG A 242 -10.61 14.09 -20.19
C ARG A 242 -9.80 15.38 -20.40
N GLY A 243 -8.52 15.33 -20.01
CA GLY A 243 -7.58 16.44 -20.13
C GLY A 243 -7.79 17.63 -19.20
N GLN A 244 -8.73 17.55 -18.22
CA GLN A 244 -9.06 18.68 -17.33
C GLN A 244 -9.30 18.28 -15.87
N SER A 245 -9.37 16.99 -15.57
CA SER A 245 -9.75 16.54 -14.21
C SER A 245 -8.73 16.95 -13.19
N LEU A 246 -7.46 16.68 -13.45
CA LEU A 246 -6.36 16.91 -12.52
C LEU A 246 -6.09 18.38 -12.21
N ASP A 247 -6.53 19.31 -13.06
CA ASP A 247 -6.42 20.76 -12.81
C ASP A 247 -7.38 21.25 -11.72
N ARG A 248 -8.47 20.52 -11.47
CA ARG A 248 -9.51 20.90 -10.52
C ARG A 248 -9.22 20.37 -9.11
N ALA A 249 -9.18 21.28 -8.13
CA ALA A 249 -8.94 20.94 -6.73
C ALA A 249 -9.98 19.92 -6.20
N SER A 250 -11.27 20.14 -6.50
CA SER A 250 -12.36 19.25 -6.07
C SER A 250 -12.23 17.83 -6.63
N PHE A 251 -11.72 17.67 -7.85
CA PHE A 251 -11.46 16.34 -8.40
C PHE A 251 -10.28 15.65 -7.71
N ARG A 252 -9.21 16.39 -7.42
CA ARG A 252 -8.07 15.84 -6.67
C ARG A 252 -8.46 15.42 -5.25
N GLU A 253 -9.36 16.16 -4.59
CA GLU A 253 -9.92 15.78 -3.30
C GLU A 253 -10.73 14.48 -3.38
N GLU A 254 -11.56 14.34 -4.41
CA GLU A 254 -12.34 13.14 -4.66
C GLU A 254 -11.44 11.92 -4.99
N LEU A 255 -10.41 12.13 -5.80
CA LEU A 255 -9.40 11.12 -6.10
C LEU A 255 -8.68 10.64 -4.82
N ALA A 256 -8.30 11.57 -3.95
CA ALA A 256 -7.69 11.25 -2.66
C ALA A 256 -8.66 10.44 -1.78
N ARG A 257 -9.93 10.88 -1.67
CA ARG A 257 -10.96 10.17 -0.91
C ARG A 257 -11.14 8.72 -1.36
N VAL A 258 -11.25 8.47 -2.66
CA VAL A 258 -11.39 7.10 -3.21
C VAL A 258 -10.14 6.26 -2.93
N THR A 259 -8.95 6.88 -2.98
CA THR A 259 -7.70 6.20 -2.64
C THR A 259 -7.64 5.84 -1.16
N ASP A 260 -8.01 6.77 -0.27
CA ASP A 260 -8.03 6.55 1.18
C ASP A 260 -9.05 5.46 1.57
N GLU A 261 -10.23 5.45 0.94
CA GLU A 261 -11.22 4.39 1.14
C GLU A 261 -10.67 3.01 0.72
N PHE A 262 -9.98 2.93 -0.40
CA PHE A 262 -9.33 1.68 -0.82
C PHE A 262 -8.26 1.22 0.18
N ILE A 263 -7.45 2.13 0.71
CA ILE A 263 -6.44 1.81 1.74
C ILE A 263 -7.13 1.26 2.99
N MET A 264 -8.20 1.92 3.46
CA MET A 264 -8.97 1.46 4.63
C MET A 264 -9.62 0.08 4.39
N GLU A 265 -10.22 -0.14 3.22
CA GLU A 265 -10.80 -1.43 2.84
C GLU A 265 -9.73 -2.54 2.87
N ARG A 266 -8.54 -2.28 2.33
CA ARG A 266 -7.42 -3.24 2.31
C ARG A 266 -6.93 -3.59 3.71
N GLN A 267 -6.77 -2.59 4.59
CA GLN A 267 -6.38 -2.82 5.98
C GLN A 267 -7.46 -3.62 6.74
N GLN A 268 -8.73 -3.30 6.53
CA GLN A 268 -9.83 -4.05 7.15
C GLN A 268 -9.90 -5.49 6.65
N GLN A 269 -9.65 -5.74 5.37
CA GLN A 269 -9.61 -7.10 4.82
C GLN A 269 -8.47 -7.93 5.44
N LEU A 270 -7.29 -7.35 5.58
CA LEU A 270 -6.15 -8.01 6.23
C LEU A 270 -6.47 -8.35 7.71
N ALA A 271 -7.03 -7.40 8.44
CA ALA A 271 -7.45 -7.61 9.83
C ALA A 271 -8.52 -8.71 9.97
N ASN A 272 -9.48 -8.75 9.06
CA ASN A 272 -10.51 -9.80 9.02
C ASN A 272 -9.88 -11.16 8.72
N THR A 273 -8.99 -11.26 7.73
CA THR A 273 -8.29 -12.50 7.38
C THR A 273 -7.47 -13.02 8.56
N PHE A 274 -6.74 -12.13 9.25
CA PHE A 274 -5.98 -12.48 10.45
C PHE A 274 -6.89 -13.04 11.54
N THR A 275 -7.98 -12.35 11.85
CA THR A 275 -8.92 -12.71 12.93
C THR A 275 -9.65 -14.01 12.61
N GLU A 276 -10.06 -14.23 11.36
CA GLU A 276 -10.71 -15.48 10.94
C GLU A 276 -9.77 -16.67 11.07
N ASN A 277 -8.52 -16.54 10.65
CA ASN A 277 -7.52 -17.57 10.77
C ASN A 277 -7.22 -17.87 12.24
N GLN A 278 -7.12 -16.85 13.09
CA GLN A 278 -6.91 -17.03 14.52
C GLN A 278 -8.08 -17.80 15.18
N SER A 279 -9.33 -17.44 14.86
CA SER A 279 -10.52 -18.05 15.45
C SER A 279 -10.71 -19.52 15.05
N ARG A 280 -10.24 -19.91 13.89
CA ARG A 280 -10.31 -21.30 13.38
C ARG A 280 -9.14 -22.17 13.85
N GLY A 281 -8.24 -21.66 14.70
CA GLY A 281 -7.00 -22.33 15.08
C GLY A 281 -6.05 -22.52 13.89
N GLY A 282 -6.17 -21.60 12.91
CA GLY A 282 -5.59 -21.67 11.59
C GLY A 282 -4.21 -21.01 11.47
N GLU A 283 -4.00 -20.43 10.30
CA GLU A 283 -2.70 -19.99 9.82
C GLU A 283 -2.42 -18.52 10.21
N SER A 284 -2.60 -18.17 11.50
CA SER A 284 -2.19 -16.88 12.05
C SER A 284 -1.58 -16.99 13.43
N LEU A 285 -0.64 -16.11 13.74
CA LEU A 285 0.05 -15.99 15.03
C LEU A 285 0.06 -14.53 15.49
N ALA A 286 0.20 -14.30 16.80
CA ALA A 286 0.41 -12.99 17.39
C ALA A 286 1.43 -13.06 18.53
N GLY A 287 2.09 -11.94 18.82
CA GLY A 287 3.15 -11.85 19.83
C GLY A 287 4.56 -11.99 19.26
N ALA A 288 5.48 -11.18 19.79
CA ALA A 288 6.81 -11.02 19.20
C ALA A 288 7.65 -12.30 19.23
N ALA A 289 7.55 -13.08 20.30
CA ALA A 289 8.32 -14.31 20.45
C ALA A 289 7.85 -15.40 19.47
N GLU A 290 6.54 -15.61 19.36
CA GLU A 290 5.93 -16.62 18.50
C GLU A 290 6.13 -16.30 17.03
N VAL A 291 5.98 -15.02 16.66
CA VAL A 291 6.22 -14.57 15.28
C VAL A 291 7.70 -14.72 14.92
N ALA A 292 8.64 -14.38 15.83
CA ALA A 292 10.07 -14.57 15.61
C ALA A 292 10.42 -16.04 15.36
N GLU A 293 9.86 -16.97 16.14
CA GLU A 293 10.08 -18.40 15.95
C GLU A 293 9.53 -18.88 14.61
N ALA A 294 8.33 -18.44 14.22
CA ALA A 294 7.74 -18.79 12.93
C ALA A 294 8.54 -18.24 11.75
N LEU A 295 9.08 -17.01 11.85
CA LEU A 295 9.97 -16.42 10.85
C LEU A 295 11.25 -17.24 10.67
N GLN A 296 11.91 -17.64 11.77
CA GLN A 296 13.10 -18.48 11.72
C GLN A 296 12.86 -19.83 11.03
N ARG A 297 11.64 -20.35 11.09
CA ARG A 297 11.23 -21.58 10.41
C ARG A 297 10.76 -21.37 8.97
N GLY A 298 10.69 -20.13 8.50
CA GLY A 298 10.16 -19.78 7.16
C GLY A 298 8.65 -20.04 7.01
N GLN A 299 7.92 -20.10 8.11
CA GLN A 299 6.48 -20.39 8.13
C GLN A 299 5.62 -19.16 7.81
N VAL A 300 6.16 -17.94 7.94
CA VAL A 300 5.43 -16.70 7.76
C VAL A 300 5.25 -16.39 6.27
N SER A 301 4.01 -16.16 5.84
CA SER A 301 3.68 -15.59 4.53
C SER A 301 3.65 -14.07 4.57
N GLU A 302 3.13 -13.50 5.66
CA GLU A 302 2.98 -12.06 5.83
C GLU A 302 3.18 -11.66 7.28
N LEU A 303 4.15 -10.79 7.54
CA LEU A 303 4.37 -10.14 8.83
C LEU A 303 3.46 -8.92 8.94
N ILE A 304 2.75 -8.78 10.05
CA ILE A 304 1.84 -7.67 10.32
C ILE A 304 2.33 -6.89 11.53
N LEU A 305 2.58 -5.59 11.37
CA LEU A 305 2.98 -4.69 12.45
C LEU A 305 1.89 -3.65 12.71
N THR A 306 1.68 -3.29 13.97
CA THR A 306 0.76 -2.21 14.35
C THR A 306 1.50 -0.88 14.31
N ILE A 307 1.02 0.06 13.50
CA ILE A 307 1.64 1.38 13.35
C ILE A 307 1.57 2.16 14.67
N GLY A 308 2.75 2.49 15.22
CA GLY A 308 2.92 3.26 16.45
C GLY A 308 2.84 2.43 17.73
N ASP A 309 2.75 1.12 17.60
CA ASP A 309 2.80 0.14 18.70
C ASP A 309 3.68 -1.06 18.28
N GLU A 310 4.72 -0.78 17.49
CA GLU A 310 5.65 -1.79 17.00
C GLU A 310 6.44 -2.38 18.19
N PRO A 311 6.75 -3.72 18.18
CA PRO A 311 7.54 -4.33 19.23
C PRO A 311 9.00 -3.84 19.21
N ASP A 312 9.69 -3.91 20.37
CA ASP A 312 11.09 -3.49 20.49
C ASP A 312 12.03 -4.17 19.48
N ASN A 313 11.69 -5.38 19.04
CA ASN A 313 12.45 -6.16 18.06
C ASN A 313 11.88 -6.05 16.62
N ALA A 314 11.06 -5.05 16.32
CA ALA A 314 10.41 -4.89 15.00
C ALA A 314 11.41 -4.86 13.84
N GLU A 315 12.57 -4.23 14.02
CA GLU A 315 13.64 -4.18 13.01
C GLU A 315 14.17 -5.58 12.68
N GLU A 316 14.38 -6.41 13.69
CA GLU A 316 14.85 -7.78 13.51
C GLU A 316 13.78 -8.65 12.83
N LEU A 317 12.51 -8.53 13.26
CA LEU A 317 11.38 -9.24 12.65
C LEU A 317 11.22 -8.85 11.16
N ALA A 318 11.35 -7.57 10.84
CA ALA A 318 11.28 -7.09 9.46
C ALA A 318 12.41 -7.67 8.59
N ARG A 319 13.65 -7.69 9.10
CA ARG A 319 14.79 -8.28 8.40
C ARG A 319 14.61 -9.79 8.16
N GLN A 320 14.14 -10.52 9.18
CA GLN A 320 13.85 -11.96 9.05
C GLN A 320 12.73 -12.22 8.05
N ALA A 321 11.67 -11.39 8.03
CA ALA A 321 10.59 -11.48 7.05
C ALA A 321 11.12 -11.30 5.63
N LEU A 322 11.94 -10.26 5.39
CA LEU A 322 12.57 -10.01 4.10
C LEU A 322 13.51 -11.14 3.67
N ALA A 323 14.29 -11.70 4.61
CA ALA A 323 15.22 -12.80 4.33
C ALA A 323 14.51 -14.12 3.97
N THR A 324 13.25 -14.29 4.37
CA THR A 324 12.43 -15.48 4.09
C THR A 324 11.35 -15.24 3.01
N ASP A 325 11.44 -14.15 2.26
CA ASP A 325 10.44 -13.73 1.26
C ASP A 325 9.02 -13.65 1.86
N ALA A 326 8.88 -13.26 3.11
CA ALA A 326 7.59 -12.93 3.69
C ALA A 326 7.19 -11.52 3.32
N GLU A 327 5.91 -11.33 3.01
CA GLU A 327 5.37 -9.98 2.82
C GLU A 327 5.36 -9.24 4.17
N ILE A 328 5.41 -7.91 4.12
CA ILE A 328 5.28 -7.07 5.30
C ILE A 328 4.13 -6.10 5.07
N SER A 329 3.20 -6.09 6.01
CA SER A 329 2.10 -5.15 6.07
C SER A 329 2.05 -4.45 7.41
N THR A 330 1.46 -3.26 7.41
CA THR A 330 1.24 -2.51 8.64
C THR A 330 -0.22 -2.12 8.74
N LEU A 331 -0.76 -2.19 9.97
CA LEU A 331 -2.15 -1.87 10.29
C LEU A 331 -2.22 -0.78 11.36
N GLY A 332 -3.25 0.07 11.29
CA GLY A 332 -3.63 0.90 12.42
C GLY A 332 -4.18 0.05 13.58
N ALA A 333 -3.95 0.47 14.81
CA ALA A 333 -4.46 -0.22 16.01
C ALA A 333 -6.00 -0.31 16.05
N GLU A 334 -6.69 0.52 15.29
CA GLU A 334 -8.15 0.54 15.17
C GLU A 334 -8.72 -0.66 14.40
N TYR A 335 -7.93 -1.34 13.56
CA TYR A 335 -8.39 -2.47 12.75
C TYR A 335 -8.33 -3.80 13.50
N VAL A 336 -7.26 -4.04 14.23
CA VAL A 336 -7.07 -5.25 15.04
C VAL A 336 -6.11 -4.96 16.18
N SER A 337 -6.40 -5.51 17.36
CA SER A 337 -5.47 -5.46 18.50
C SER A 337 -4.55 -6.67 18.44
N LEU A 338 -3.28 -6.43 18.18
CA LEU A 338 -2.24 -7.45 18.16
C LEU A 338 -1.47 -7.41 19.47
N PRO A 339 -1.28 -8.55 20.18
CA PRO A 339 -0.36 -8.63 21.31
C PRO A 339 1.03 -8.12 20.92
N GLU A 340 1.59 -7.21 21.73
CA GLU A 340 2.88 -6.58 21.47
C GLU A 340 2.97 -5.90 20.10
N GLY A 341 1.84 -5.50 19.50
CA GLY A 341 1.78 -4.81 18.22
C GLY A 341 2.23 -5.64 17.01
N VAL A 342 2.28 -6.98 17.10
CA VAL A 342 2.74 -7.83 16.01
C VAL A 342 1.92 -9.10 15.84
N GLY A 343 1.72 -9.45 14.57
CA GLY A 343 1.09 -10.70 14.13
C GLY A 343 1.70 -11.22 12.85
N ALA A 344 1.30 -12.41 12.44
CA ALA A 344 1.71 -13.02 11.19
C ALA A 344 0.62 -13.91 10.60
N LEU A 345 0.51 -13.92 9.28
CA LEU A 345 -0.15 -14.97 8.53
C LEU A 345 0.88 -16.02 8.13
N LEU A 346 0.50 -17.30 8.17
CA LEU A 346 1.39 -18.43 7.90
C LEU A 346 1.15 -19.03 6.53
N ARG A 347 2.22 -19.52 5.89
CA ARG A 347 2.16 -20.34 4.66
C ARG A 347 1.73 -21.76 4.96
N TRP A 348 2.13 -22.26 6.12
CA TRP A 348 1.83 -23.61 6.60
C TRP A 348 2.03 -23.67 8.12
N ARG A 349 1.43 -24.69 8.74
CA ARG A 349 1.51 -24.97 10.16
C ARG A 349 1.83 -26.43 10.41
N ASP A 350 2.54 -26.73 11.48
CA ASP A 350 2.81 -28.08 11.99
C ASP A 350 2.62 -28.15 13.50
N ASP A 351 2.84 -29.33 14.09
CA ASP A 351 2.69 -29.57 15.54
C ASP A 351 3.69 -28.77 16.39
N ALA A 352 4.78 -28.28 15.79
CA ALA A 352 5.80 -27.49 16.45
C ALA A 352 5.61 -25.97 16.25
N THR A 353 4.60 -25.55 15.46
CA THR A 353 4.29 -24.13 15.28
C THR A 353 3.79 -23.56 16.60
N PRO A 354 4.32 -22.42 17.08
CA PRO A 354 3.82 -21.74 18.27
C PRO A 354 2.31 -21.55 18.21
N SER A 355 1.62 -21.71 19.32
CA SER A 355 0.16 -21.59 19.38
C SER A 355 -0.24 -20.46 20.31
N ASN A 356 -0.76 -19.39 19.73
CA ASN A 356 -1.45 -18.30 20.45
C ASN A 356 -2.95 -18.54 20.55
N SER A 357 -3.44 -19.77 20.34
CA SER A 357 -4.82 -20.01 20.73
C SER A 357 -4.93 -19.57 22.19
N LEU A 358 -5.64 -18.48 22.45
CA LEU A 358 -6.12 -18.17 23.78
C LEU A 358 -6.70 -19.46 24.28
N SER A 359 -6.00 -20.13 25.21
CA SER A 359 -6.49 -21.38 25.79
C SER A 359 -7.92 -21.09 26.21
N SER A 360 -8.88 -21.72 25.55
CA SER A 360 -10.25 -21.66 26.03
C SER A 360 -10.13 -21.90 27.52
N MET A 361 -10.73 -21.05 28.37
CA MET A 361 -10.65 -21.20 29.83
C MET A 361 -11.04 -22.60 30.31
N SER A 362 -11.60 -23.45 29.44
CA SER A 362 -11.88 -24.88 29.64
C SER A 362 -10.76 -25.83 29.26
N GLY A 363 -9.65 -25.38 28.66
CA GLY A 363 -8.54 -26.22 28.23
C GLY A 363 -7.20 -25.88 28.88
N ASP A 364 -7.16 -25.06 29.95
CA ASP A 364 -5.96 -24.72 30.68
C ASP A 364 -5.48 -25.95 31.51
N PRO A 365 -4.33 -26.59 31.13
CA PRO A 365 -3.79 -27.70 31.92
C PRO A 365 -3.44 -27.32 33.40
N GLY A 366 -3.23 -26.03 33.66
CA GLY A 366 -3.04 -25.50 35.00
C GLY A 366 -4.30 -25.53 35.87
N ARG A 367 -5.50 -25.61 35.23
CA ARG A 367 -6.76 -25.77 35.96
C ARG A 367 -7.06 -27.21 36.34
N GLU A 368 -6.58 -28.19 35.58
CA GLU A 368 -6.71 -29.61 35.95
C GLU A 368 -5.87 -29.96 37.18
N THR A 369 -4.74 -29.27 37.39
CA THR A 369 -3.90 -29.47 38.58
C THR A 369 -4.38 -28.70 39.82
N ALA A 370 -5.30 -27.75 39.66
CA ALA A 370 -5.93 -27.01 40.76
C ALA A 370 -7.33 -27.54 41.12
N ALA A 371 -7.78 -28.62 40.50
CA ALA A 371 -9.00 -29.31 40.90
C ALA A 371 -8.76 -29.91 42.27
N ASP A 372 -9.53 -29.42 43.25
CA ASP A 372 -9.57 -29.90 44.62
C ASP A 372 -9.78 -31.44 44.60
N PRO A 373 -8.93 -32.25 45.22
CA PRO A 373 -9.08 -33.69 45.27
C PRO A 373 -10.42 -34.16 45.89
N ASP A 374 -11.18 -33.25 46.46
CA ASP A 374 -12.53 -33.51 46.98
C ASP A 374 -13.68 -33.24 45.99
N SER A 375 -13.38 -32.86 44.74
CA SER A 375 -14.42 -32.50 43.77
C SER A 375 -15.09 -33.68 43.04
N ASP A 376 -14.67 -34.91 43.34
CA ASP A 376 -15.23 -36.11 42.72
C ASP A 376 -16.46 -36.68 43.49
N GLN A 377 -16.90 -35.97 44.55
CA GLN A 377 -18.15 -36.33 45.24
C GLN A 377 -19.35 -35.64 44.59
N SER A 378 -20.32 -36.45 44.20
CA SER A 378 -21.59 -35.94 43.66
C SER A 378 -22.35 -35.04 44.66
N PRO A 379 -23.13 -34.07 44.24
CA PRO A 379 -23.91 -33.23 45.15
C PRO A 379 -24.81 -34.03 46.13
N ARG A 380 -25.22 -35.23 45.75
CA ARG A 380 -26.02 -36.12 46.58
C ARG A 380 -25.22 -36.74 47.76
N GLU A 381 -23.95 -37.08 47.54
CA GLU A 381 -23.06 -37.59 48.56
C GLU A 381 -22.70 -36.55 49.64
N ARG A 382 -22.59 -35.27 49.23
CA ARG A 382 -22.40 -34.16 50.18
C ARG A 382 -23.60 -33.86 51.05
N GLU A 383 -24.81 -34.04 50.54
CA GLU A 383 -26.04 -33.89 51.31
C GLU A 383 -26.21 -35.03 52.35
N GLU A 384 -25.90 -36.26 51.99
CA GLU A 384 -25.94 -37.41 52.91
C GLU A 384 -24.94 -37.31 54.06
N GLU A 385 -23.74 -36.76 53.84
CA GLU A 385 -22.73 -36.56 54.90
C GLU A 385 -23.08 -35.37 55.80
N SER A 386 -23.75 -34.37 55.33
CA SER A 386 -24.29 -33.24 56.11
C SER A 386 -25.44 -33.61 57.03
N ILE A 387 -26.19 -34.67 56.74
CA ILE A 387 -27.32 -35.16 57.57
C ILE A 387 -26.87 -36.12 58.65
N ARG A 388 -25.62 -36.64 58.57
CA ARG A 388 -25.04 -37.56 59.56
C ARG A 388 -24.19 -36.89 60.65
N ARG A 389 -24.04 -35.59 60.60
CA ARG A 389 -23.41 -34.76 61.64
C ARG A 389 -24.49 -33.98 62.38
#